data_0953b7b1cc93c4c9fe8698eb1e8edc5a
#
_entry.id   0953b7b1cc93c4c9fe8698eb1e8edc5a
#
_cell.length_a   1.000
_cell.length_b   1.000
_cell.length_c   1.000
_cell.angle_alpha   90.00
_cell.angle_beta   90.00
_cell.angle_gamma   90.00
#
_symmetry.space_group_name_H-M   'P 1'
#
loop_
_entity.id
_entity.type
_entity.pdbx_description
1 polymer ?
#
loop_
_entity_poly.entity_id
_entity_poly.type
_entity_poly.pdbx_seq_one_letter_code
_entity_poly.pdbx_strand_id
1 'polypeptide(L)'
;MQNRILCVKCSVDGELPQKRKARLTIWSPHPLQHTDDSNISIVKGYKNYYLFQMTYSHRDVFFVSFKLFLSYIPKHYSFILEEDFLDMMDHEKIKQGVRLLLEGIGEDVNREGLLETPDRIARMCEQIYGGLYEDAGVHLEKQFHATNNNMVVEKDITFYSTCEHHLLPFYGKAHVAYIPNEKVAGLSKLARTVEVFARRPQIQENMTAQIADALEEHLQPKGVMVMIEAEHMCMTMRGVQKPGSKTVTTMVRGAFAEDFNLQQTFFQMVKG
;
A
#
# COMPACT_ATOMS: atom_id res chain seq x y z
N MET A 1 18.85 -25.94 31.28
CA MET A 1 19.13 -25.70 29.85
C MET A 1 18.84 -24.25 29.61
N GLN A 2 19.89 -23.40 29.44
CA GLN A 2 19.73 -21.96 29.24
C GLN A 2 19.29 -21.72 27.82
N ASN A 3 18.11 -21.11 27.64
CA ASN A 3 17.64 -20.60 26.35
C ASN A 3 18.62 -19.51 25.88
N ARG A 4 19.27 -19.74 24.76
CA ARG A 4 20.11 -18.72 24.09
C ARG A 4 19.21 -17.84 23.27
N ILE A 5 19.18 -16.57 23.60
CA ILE A 5 18.45 -15.54 22.82
C ILE A 5 19.42 -14.98 21.78
N LEU A 6 19.05 -15.10 20.52
CA LEU A 6 19.77 -14.50 19.41
C LEU A 6 19.04 -13.20 19.04
N CYS A 7 19.64 -12.06 19.29
CA CYS A 7 19.05 -10.79 18.90
C CYS A 7 19.52 -10.44 17.48
N VAL A 8 18.58 -10.28 16.58
CA VAL A 8 18.85 -9.96 15.19
C VAL A 8 18.49 -8.50 14.98
N LYS A 9 19.47 -7.63 14.83
CA LYS A 9 19.25 -6.22 14.54
C LYS A 9 19.40 -5.99 13.04
N CYS A 10 18.34 -5.50 12.42
CA CYS A 10 18.37 -5.13 11.01
C CYS A 10 18.51 -3.60 10.88
N SER A 11 19.53 -3.10 10.22
CA SER A 11 19.66 -1.68 9.88
C SER A 11 19.48 -1.51 8.37
N VAL A 12 18.69 -0.52 7.97
CA VAL A 12 18.47 -0.18 6.57
C VAL A 12 19.25 1.10 6.28
N ASP A 13 20.30 1.00 5.47
CA ASP A 13 20.97 2.18 4.95
C ASP A 13 20.19 2.69 3.73
N GLY A 14 19.74 3.95 3.82
CA GLY A 14 18.92 4.57 2.79
C GLY A 14 19.71 4.94 1.56
N GLU A 15 19.23 4.54 0.40
CA GLU A 15 19.03 5.33 -0.82
C GLU A 15 18.48 4.45 -1.95
N LEU A 16 17.33 4.86 -2.55
CA LEU A 16 16.70 4.45 -3.81
C LEU A 16 15.73 3.25 -3.81
N PRO A 17 14.61 3.37 -4.60
CA PRO A 17 13.41 2.54 -4.46
C PRO A 17 13.45 1.14 -5.08
N GLN A 18 14.59 0.60 -5.48
CA GLN A 18 14.66 -0.71 -6.13
C GLN A 18 15.55 -1.79 -5.47
N LYS A 19 16.32 -1.46 -4.44
CA LYS A 19 17.12 -2.46 -3.70
C LYS A 19 17.26 -2.04 -2.24
N ARG A 20 16.35 -2.43 -1.36
CA ARG A 20 16.56 -2.30 0.08
C ARG A 20 17.56 -3.36 0.52
N LYS A 21 18.76 -2.93 0.93
CA LYS A 21 19.72 -3.78 1.62
C LYS A 21 19.42 -3.70 3.12
N ALA A 22 18.99 -4.79 3.71
CA ALA A 22 18.92 -4.90 5.16
C ALA A 22 20.16 -5.67 5.65
N ARG A 23 20.83 -5.13 6.65
CA ARG A 23 22.00 -5.75 7.26
C ARG A 23 21.55 -6.49 8.52
N LEU A 24 21.68 -7.80 8.51
CA LEU A 24 21.38 -8.64 9.67
C LEU A 24 22.63 -8.71 10.54
N THR A 25 22.60 -8.17 11.75
CA THR A 25 23.68 -8.33 12.72
C THR A 25 23.26 -9.36 13.75
N ILE A 26 23.96 -10.49 13.78
CA ILE A 26 23.74 -11.54 14.76
C ILE A 26 24.61 -11.25 15.97
N TRP A 27 24.00 -11.00 17.13
CA TRP A 27 24.72 -10.81 18.38
C TRP A 27 24.59 -12.05 19.25
N SER A 28 25.71 -12.59 19.71
CA SER A 28 25.75 -13.69 20.68
C SER A 28 26.40 -13.21 21.98
N PRO A 29 25.82 -13.49 23.17
CA PRO A 29 26.41 -13.08 24.43
C PRO A 29 27.68 -13.91 24.83
N HIS A 30 28.09 -14.86 24.01
CA HIS A 30 29.33 -15.60 24.19
C HIS A 30 30.25 -15.46 22.99
N PRO A 31 31.58 -15.33 23.18
CA PRO A 31 32.51 -15.24 22.08
C PRO A 31 32.45 -16.51 21.24
N LEU A 32 31.96 -16.39 20.01
CA LEU A 32 32.13 -17.41 18.98
C LEU A 32 33.62 -17.38 18.60
N GLN A 33 34.32 -18.45 18.90
CA GLN A 33 35.66 -18.69 18.34
C GLN A 33 35.47 -18.96 16.85
N HIS A 34 35.85 -18.06 16.02
CA HIS A 34 35.88 -17.88 14.58
C HIS A 34 34.92 -16.80 14.10
N THR A 35 35.51 -15.63 13.86
CA THR A 35 34.92 -14.52 13.12
C THR A 35 34.97 -14.85 11.63
N ASP A 36 33.91 -15.45 11.11
CA ASP A 36 33.68 -15.43 9.66
C ASP A 36 32.78 -14.25 9.34
N ASP A 37 33.30 -13.30 8.53
CA ASP A 37 32.57 -12.19 7.97
C ASP A 37 31.54 -12.70 6.97
N SER A 38 30.39 -13.16 7.46
CA SER A 38 29.25 -13.51 6.63
C SER A 38 28.30 -12.32 6.54
N ASN A 39 28.10 -11.80 5.35
CA ASN A 39 27.10 -10.77 5.06
C ASN A 39 25.80 -11.45 4.64
N ILE A 40 24.72 -11.15 5.36
CA ILE A 40 23.38 -11.61 5.03
C ILE A 40 22.57 -10.40 4.53
N SER A 41 22.01 -10.50 3.33
CA SER A 41 21.16 -9.43 2.77
C SER A 41 19.78 -9.98 2.45
N ILE A 42 18.74 -9.21 2.74
CA ILE A 42 17.37 -9.54 2.30
C ILE A 42 17.24 -9.06 0.86
N VAL A 43 17.01 -10.00 -0.07
CA VAL A 43 16.96 -9.68 -1.50
C VAL A 43 15.53 -9.49 -1.97
N LYS A 44 14.54 -10.17 -1.33
CA LYS A 44 13.12 -10.01 -1.64
C LYS A 44 12.25 -10.56 -0.51
N GLY A 45 11.23 -9.81 -0.08
CA GLY A 45 10.19 -10.28 0.82
C GLY A 45 8.84 -10.29 0.08
N TYR A 46 8.12 -11.42 0.13
CA TYR A 46 6.76 -11.53 -0.38
C TYR A 46 6.00 -12.57 0.47
N LYS A 47 4.85 -12.18 1.02
CA LYS A 47 3.91 -13.09 1.72
C LYS A 47 4.55 -14.06 2.71
N ASN A 48 5.18 -13.56 3.77
CA ASN A 48 5.81 -14.39 4.81
C ASN A 48 6.99 -15.27 4.34
N TYR A 49 7.52 -15.00 3.15
CA TYR A 49 8.74 -15.59 2.63
C TYR A 49 9.78 -14.50 2.44
N TYR A 50 10.86 -14.56 3.20
CA TYR A 50 12.03 -13.71 3.02
C TYR A 50 13.11 -14.53 2.34
N LEU A 51 13.66 -14.02 1.27
CA LEU A 51 14.84 -14.60 0.62
C LEU A 51 16.07 -13.92 1.20
N PHE A 52 16.87 -14.67 1.93
CA PHE A 52 18.13 -14.19 2.48
C PHE A 52 19.27 -14.59 1.55
N GLN A 53 20.12 -13.64 1.22
CA GLN A 53 21.37 -13.90 0.55
C GLN A 53 22.46 -13.99 1.61
N MET A 54 23.06 -15.16 1.76
CA MET A 54 24.23 -15.38 2.60
C MET A 54 25.47 -15.41 1.73
N THR A 55 26.41 -14.52 1.99
CA THR A 55 27.74 -14.56 1.35
C THR A 55 28.73 -15.14 2.34
N TYR A 56 29.19 -16.33 2.06
CA TYR A 56 30.32 -16.95 2.77
C TYR A 56 31.56 -16.69 1.95
N SER A 57 32.56 -16.03 2.59
CA SER A 57 33.94 -15.84 2.06
C SER A 57 34.00 -15.75 0.52
N HIS A 58 33.79 -14.54 0.01
CA HIS A 58 34.15 -14.01 -1.31
C HIS A 58 33.73 -14.74 -2.59
N ARG A 59 33.15 -15.94 -2.61
CA ARG A 59 32.85 -16.63 -3.88
C ARG A 59 31.53 -17.38 -3.99
N ASP A 60 30.81 -17.69 -2.91
CA ASP A 60 29.57 -18.49 -2.99
C ASP A 60 28.37 -17.69 -2.50
N VAL A 61 27.39 -17.47 -3.38
CA VAL A 61 26.13 -16.81 -3.07
C VAL A 61 25.03 -17.87 -2.99
N PHE A 62 24.51 -18.10 -1.79
CA PHE A 62 23.39 -19.01 -1.58
C PHE A 62 22.11 -18.24 -1.28
N PHE A 63 21.02 -18.56 -1.98
CA PHE A 63 19.69 -18.08 -1.68
C PHE A 63 18.96 -19.12 -0.84
N VAL A 64 18.58 -18.76 0.38
CA VAL A 64 17.87 -19.66 1.29
C VAL A 64 16.49 -19.09 1.57
N SER A 65 15.46 -19.89 1.33
CA SER A 65 14.08 -19.55 1.73
C SER A 65 13.97 -19.60 3.26
N PHE A 66 13.26 -18.67 3.87
CA PHE A 66 13.06 -18.58 5.32
C PHE A 66 12.57 -19.90 5.95
N LYS A 67 11.76 -20.65 5.23
CA LYS A 67 11.25 -21.95 5.65
C LYS A 67 12.36 -23.01 5.76
N LEU A 68 13.34 -22.97 4.86
CA LEU A 68 14.54 -23.81 4.89
C LEU A 68 15.54 -23.36 5.97
N PHE A 69 15.65 -22.03 6.17
CA PHE A 69 16.52 -21.44 7.17
C PHE A 69 16.14 -21.89 8.60
N LEU A 70 14.82 -21.89 8.94
CA LEU A 70 14.33 -22.36 10.24
C LEU A 70 14.59 -23.86 10.48
N SER A 71 14.70 -24.67 9.45
CA SER A 71 15.00 -26.12 9.60
C SER A 71 16.47 -26.41 9.85
N TYR A 72 17.38 -25.47 9.59
CA TYR A 72 18.82 -25.59 9.80
C TYR A 72 19.31 -25.01 11.13
N ILE A 73 18.42 -24.35 11.89
CA ILE A 73 18.79 -23.77 13.19
C ILE A 73 18.65 -24.82 14.28
N PRO A 74 19.67 -24.98 15.14
CA PRO A 74 19.57 -25.88 16.26
C PRO A 74 18.38 -25.51 17.16
N LYS A 75 17.60 -26.51 17.60
CA LYS A 75 16.35 -26.37 18.39
C LYS A 75 16.47 -25.57 19.72
N HIS A 76 17.62 -24.99 20.01
CA HIS A 76 17.89 -24.21 21.23
C HIS A 76 17.92 -22.68 20.96
N TYR A 77 17.58 -22.25 19.77
CA TYR A 77 17.49 -20.82 19.43
C TYR A 77 16.04 -20.42 19.25
N SER A 78 15.58 -19.46 20.05
CA SER A 78 14.34 -18.75 19.79
C SER A 78 14.65 -17.44 19.06
N PHE A 79 13.97 -17.20 17.97
CA PHE A 79 14.01 -15.93 17.27
C PHE A 79 12.94 -15.03 17.87
N ILE A 80 13.34 -13.88 18.37
CA ILE A 80 12.47 -12.74 18.47
C ILE A 80 12.66 -12.01 17.13
N LEU A 81 11.75 -12.20 16.21
CA LEU A 81 11.54 -11.24 15.15
C LEU A 81 10.94 -10.05 15.88
N GLU A 82 11.69 -8.97 16.07
CA GLU A 82 11.07 -7.71 16.39
C GLU A 82 10.09 -7.44 15.23
N GLU A 83 8.80 -7.57 15.52
CA GLU A 83 7.70 -7.21 14.60
C GLU A 83 7.73 -5.72 14.25
N ASP A 84 8.59 -4.95 14.88
CA ASP A 84 8.81 -3.51 14.67
C ASP A 84 9.23 -3.13 13.24
N PHE A 85 9.54 -4.09 12.39
CA PHE A 85 9.87 -3.83 10.97
C PHE A 85 8.63 -3.65 10.07
N LEU A 86 7.44 -3.87 10.61
CA LEU A 86 6.17 -3.63 9.94
C LEU A 86 5.36 -2.51 10.61
N ASP A 87 5.90 -1.80 11.55
CA ASP A 87 5.27 -0.57 12.04
C ASP A 87 5.47 0.51 10.96
N MET A 88 4.53 0.48 10.02
CA MET A 88 4.59 1.20 8.74
C MET A 88 4.37 2.69 8.94
N MET A 89 3.84 3.10 10.09
CA MET A 89 3.66 4.50 10.48
C MET A 89 4.36 4.81 11.79
N ASP A 90 5.24 5.81 11.74
CA ASP A 90 5.91 6.32 12.93
C ASP A 90 4.97 7.28 13.68
N HIS A 91 4.20 6.74 14.62
CA HIS A 91 3.23 7.49 15.42
C HIS A 91 3.88 8.65 16.18
N GLU A 92 5.10 8.46 16.68
CA GLU A 92 5.76 9.52 17.44
C GLU A 92 6.15 10.71 16.55
N LYS A 93 6.60 10.44 15.32
CA LYS A 93 6.83 11.52 14.34
C LYS A 93 5.54 12.22 13.94
N ILE A 94 4.45 11.47 13.75
CA ILE A 94 3.14 12.08 13.44
C ILE A 94 2.70 12.99 14.58
N LYS A 95 2.76 12.52 15.84
CA LYS A 95 2.41 13.30 17.02
C LYS A 95 3.23 14.58 17.15
N GLN A 96 4.54 14.48 16.93
CA GLN A 96 5.44 15.64 16.92
C GLN A 96 5.05 16.63 15.82
N GLY A 97 4.80 16.15 14.59
CA GLY A 97 4.37 16.98 13.47
C GLY A 97 3.05 17.71 13.75
N VAL A 98 2.09 17.04 14.39
CA VAL A 98 0.82 17.65 14.80
C VAL A 98 1.02 18.75 15.85
N ARG A 99 1.87 18.52 16.85
CA ARG A 99 2.19 19.55 17.86
C ARG A 99 2.82 20.77 17.20
N LEU A 100 3.82 20.59 16.35
CA LEU A 100 4.48 21.67 15.63
C LEU A 100 3.51 22.45 14.73
N LEU A 101 2.56 21.75 14.07
CA LEU A 101 1.53 22.42 13.28
C LEU A 101 0.64 23.30 14.14
N LEU A 102 0.15 22.80 15.28
CA LEU A 102 -0.71 23.53 16.21
C LEU A 102 0.02 24.77 16.77
N GLU A 103 1.25 24.61 17.19
CA GLU A 103 2.11 25.72 17.63
C GLU A 103 2.34 26.76 16.52
N GLY A 104 2.62 26.27 15.30
CA GLY A 104 2.87 27.13 14.14
C GLY A 104 1.69 27.99 13.69
N ILE A 105 0.45 27.53 13.93
CA ILE A 105 -0.76 28.34 13.69
C ILE A 105 -1.14 29.21 14.89
N GLY A 106 -0.36 29.18 15.99
CA GLY A 106 -0.57 30.00 17.18
C GLY A 106 -1.55 29.43 18.20
N GLU A 107 -1.84 28.12 18.15
CA GLU A 107 -2.76 27.45 19.07
C GLU A 107 -2.04 27.00 20.37
N ASP A 108 -2.72 27.02 21.52
CA ASP A 108 -2.20 26.43 22.75
C ASP A 108 -2.38 24.88 22.73
N VAL A 109 -1.30 24.18 22.50
CA VAL A 109 -1.28 22.72 22.45
C VAL A 109 -1.62 22.04 23.78
N ASN A 110 -1.56 22.78 24.88
CA ASN A 110 -1.80 22.25 26.23
C ASN A 110 -3.24 22.47 26.71
N ARG A 111 -4.07 23.19 25.95
CA ARG A 111 -5.48 23.32 26.32
C ARG A 111 -6.20 21.97 26.25
N GLU A 112 -7.17 21.75 27.14
CA GLU A 112 -7.88 20.48 27.36
C GLU A 112 -8.33 19.80 26.06
N GLY A 113 -8.92 20.55 25.11
CA GLY A 113 -9.42 20.00 23.85
C GLY A 113 -8.35 19.52 22.88
N LEU A 114 -7.07 19.88 23.05
CA LEU A 114 -5.96 19.52 22.16
C LEU A 114 -4.98 18.52 22.75
N LEU A 115 -5.04 18.22 24.05
CA LEU A 115 -4.10 17.32 24.71
C LEU A 115 -3.97 15.95 24.02
N GLU A 116 -5.11 15.37 23.58
CA GLU A 116 -5.15 14.08 22.93
C GLU A 116 -5.12 14.14 21.38
N THR A 117 -5.14 15.34 20.80
CA THR A 117 -5.22 15.52 19.34
C THR A 117 -4.06 14.85 18.60
N PRO A 118 -2.78 14.94 19.07
CA PRO A 118 -1.68 14.24 18.41
C PRO A 118 -1.89 12.73 18.34
N ASP A 119 -2.33 12.09 19.42
CA ASP A 119 -2.61 10.67 19.47
C ASP A 119 -3.79 10.25 18.57
N ARG A 120 -4.85 11.07 18.58
CA ARG A 120 -6.03 10.82 17.73
C ARG A 120 -5.67 10.89 16.25
N ILE A 121 -4.85 11.88 15.85
CA ILE A 121 -4.40 12.02 14.47
C ILE A 121 -3.48 10.88 14.08
N ALA A 122 -2.56 10.44 14.94
CA ALA A 122 -1.69 9.30 14.65
C ALA A 122 -2.50 8.03 14.35
N ARG A 123 -3.49 7.68 15.19
CA ARG A 123 -4.40 6.55 14.93
C ARG A 123 -5.29 6.75 13.70
N MET A 124 -5.73 7.98 13.42
CA MET A 124 -6.48 8.29 12.20
C MET A 124 -5.63 8.05 10.95
N CYS A 125 -4.36 8.40 10.98
CA CYS A 125 -3.44 8.19 9.84
C CYS A 125 -3.35 6.71 9.43
N GLU A 126 -3.40 5.76 10.36
CA GLU A 126 -3.46 4.32 10.03
C GLU A 126 -4.66 3.99 9.15
N GLN A 127 -5.80 4.61 9.41
CA GLN A 127 -7.02 4.36 8.66
C GLN A 127 -7.02 5.04 7.29
N ILE A 128 -6.61 6.33 7.23
CA ILE A 128 -6.71 7.11 5.99
C ILE A 128 -5.50 6.96 5.06
N TYR A 129 -4.36 6.44 5.56
CA TYR A 129 -3.14 6.23 4.79
C TYR A 129 -2.67 4.76 4.75
N GLY A 130 -3.47 3.83 5.29
CA GLY A 130 -3.13 2.40 5.31
C GLY A 130 -2.89 1.81 3.91
N GLY A 131 -3.54 2.35 2.89
CA GLY A 131 -3.33 1.92 1.51
C GLY A 131 -1.91 2.11 0.97
N LEU A 132 -1.06 2.94 1.61
CA LEU A 132 0.36 3.04 1.26
C LEU A 132 1.11 1.72 1.43
N TYR A 133 0.61 0.86 2.28
CA TYR A 133 1.23 -0.40 2.69
C TYR A 133 0.46 -1.62 2.21
N GLU A 134 -0.64 -1.41 1.47
CA GLU A 134 -1.45 -2.47 0.89
C GLU A 134 -1.10 -2.66 -0.60
N ASP A 135 -1.10 -3.93 -1.02
CA ASP A 135 -0.98 -4.32 -2.42
C ASP A 135 -2.37 -4.70 -2.96
N ALA A 136 -2.84 -3.98 -3.98
CA ALA A 136 -4.12 -4.24 -4.63
C ALA A 136 -4.18 -5.65 -5.25
N GLY A 137 -3.05 -6.21 -5.69
CA GLY A 137 -2.95 -7.55 -6.25
C GLY A 137 -3.43 -8.62 -5.29
N VAL A 138 -3.16 -8.47 -3.98
CA VAL A 138 -3.62 -9.42 -2.96
C VAL A 138 -5.14 -9.55 -2.94
N HIS A 139 -5.86 -8.45 -3.17
CA HIS A 139 -7.31 -8.51 -3.25
C HIS A 139 -7.81 -9.19 -4.52
N LEU A 140 -7.09 -9.00 -5.63
CA LEU A 140 -7.47 -9.51 -6.94
C LEU A 140 -7.03 -10.95 -7.22
N GLU A 141 -6.29 -11.61 -6.32
CA GLU A 141 -5.90 -13.01 -6.44
C GLU A 141 -7.09 -13.98 -6.48
N LYS A 142 -8.15 -13.67 -5.73
CA LYS A 142 -9.34 -14.54 -5.70
C LYS A 142 -10.23 -14.30 -6.90
N GLN A 143 -10.10 -15.17 -7.89
CA GLN A 143 -10.77 -15.11 -9.17
C GLN A 143 -11.61 -16.38 -9.40
N PHE A 144 -12.59 -16.29 -10.28
CA PHE A 144 -13.47 -17.37 -10.69
C PHE A 144 -13.48 -17.47 -12.22
N HIS A 145 -13.78 -18.64 -12.76
CA HIS A 145 -13.94 -18.78 -14.21
C HIS A 145 -15.10 -17.93 -14.72
N ALA A 146 -14.86 -17.20 -15.79
CA ALA A 146 -15.90 -16.45 -16.49
C ALA A 146 -16.72 -17.40 -17.34
N THR A 147 -18.04 -17.32 -17.25
CA THR A 147 -18.96 -18.09 -18.11
C THR A 147 -19.29 -17.37 -19.42
N ASN A 148 -18.95 -16.09 -19.50
CA ASN A 148 -19.09 -15.24 -20.69
C ASN A 148 -18.12 -14.06 -20.61
N ASN A 149 -18.04 -13.28 -21.69
CA ASN A 149 -17.17 -12.12 -21.80
C ASN A 149 -17.96 -10.80 -21.79
N ASN A 150 -19.13 -10.75 -21.18
CA ASN A 150 -19.89 -9.52 -21.03
C ASN A 150 -19.19 -8.55 -20.11
N MET A 151 -19.34 -7.26 -20.38
CA MET A 151 -18.83 -6.20 -19.53
C MET A 151 -19.38 -6.34 -18.10
N VAL A 152 -18.50 -6.32 -17.13
CA VAL A 152 -18.84 -6.23 -15.70
C VAL A 152 -18.62 -4.79 -15.27
N VAL A 153 -19.62 -4.19 -14.62
CA VAL A 153 -19.54 -2.82 -14.09
C VAL A 153 -19.90 -2.82 -12.62
N GLU A 154 -19.00 -2.32 -11.78
CA GLU A 154 -19.26 -1.98 -10.39
C GLU A 154 -19.31 -0.46 -10.28
N LYS A 155 -20.48 0.09 -9.95
CA LYS A 155 -20.69 1.54 -9.93
C LYS A 155 -20.96 2.06 -8.52
N ASP A 156 -20.84 3.37 -8.36
CA ASP A 156 -21.15 4.09 -7.12
C ASP A 156 -20.30 3.65 -5.91
N ILE A 157 -19.08 3.16 -6.15
CA ILE A 157 -18.13 2.82 -5.09
C ILE A 157 -17.74 4.13 -4.40
N THR A 158 -18.27 4.34 -3.20
CA THR A 158 -17.92 5.52 -2.39
C THR A 158 -16.49 5.40 -1.90
N PHE A 159 -15.73 6.47 -2.02
CA PHE A 159 -14.37 6.55 -1.50
C PHE A 159 -14.11 7.90 -0.83
N TYR A 160 -13.12 7.89 0.06
CA TYR A 160 -12.52 9.07 0.67
C TYR A 160 -11.01 9.01 0.47
N SER A 161 -10.42 10.12 0.05
CA SER A 161 -8.98 10.23 -0.18
C SER A 161 -8.45 11.57 0.31
N THR A 162 -7.15 11.76 0.23
CA THR A 162 -6.48 12.98 0.69
C THR A 162 -5.69 13.57 -0.47
N CYS A 163 -5.98 14.82 -0.81
CA CYS A 163 -5.23 15.57 -1.82
C CYS A 163 -3.78 15.72 -1.38
N GLU A 164 -2.80 15.25 -2.17
CA GLU A 164 -1.39 15.29 -1.81
C GLU A 164 -0.81 16.70 -1.68
N HIS A 165 -1.42 17.70 -2.37
CA HIS A 165 -0.93 19.08 -2.34
C HIS A 165 -1.27 19.83 -1.04
N HIS A 166 -2.37 19.48 -0.37
CA HIS A 166 -2.88 20.24 0.76
C HIS A 166 -3.23 19.38 1.99
N LEU A 167 -3.15 18.06 1.88
CA LEU A 167 -3.62 17.08 2.87
C LEU A 167 -5.09 17.29 3.28
N LEU A 168 -5.89 17.89 2.39
CA LEU A 168 -7.33 18.05 2.58
C LEU A 168 -8.08 16.93 1.87
N PRO A 169 -9.24 16.51 2.40
CA PRO A 169 -10.00 15.42 1.80
C PRO A 169 -10.51 15.76 0.39
N PHE A 170 -10.59 14.76 -0.45
CA PHE A 170 -11.51 14.70 -1.57
C PHE A 170 -12.26 13.37 -1.52
N TYR A 171 -13.48 13.37 -1.98
CA TYR A 171 -14.38 12.22 -1.84
C TYR A 171 -15.37 12.19 -2.99
N GLY A 172 -15.87 11.00 -3.27
CA GLY A 172 -16.79 10.85 -4.38
C GLY A 172 -17.17 9.41 -4.67
N LYS A 173 -17.34 9.15 -5.97
CA LYS A 173 -17.74 7.86 -6.51
C LYS A 173 -16.72 7.39 -7.54
N ALA A 174 -16.30 6.15 -7.40
CA ALA A 174 -15.56 5.44 -8.41
C ALA A 174 -16.48 4.44 -9.12
N HIS A 175 -16.32 4.33 -10.43
CA HIS A 175 -17.03 3.39 -11.28
C HIS A 175 -15.97 2.60 -12.04
N VAL A 176 -16.05 1.29 -11.95
CA VAL A 176 -15.04 0.38 -12.49
C VAL A 176 -15.71 -0.60 -13.43
N ALA A 177 -15.20 -0.71 -14.64
CA ALA A 177 -15.63 -1.72 -15.60
C ALA A 177 -14.46 -2.54 -16.12
N TYR A 178 -14.73 -3.79 -16.40
CA TYR A 178 -13.80 -4.61 -17.16
C TYR A 178 -14.54 -5.64 -18.03
N ILE A 179 -13.89 -6.08 -19.09
CA ILE A 179 -14.37 -7.16 -19.96
C ILE A 179 -13.56 -8.41 -19.63
N PRO A 180 -14.17 -9.44 -19.01
CA PRO A 180 -13.44 -10.66 -18.66
C PRO A 180 -12.78 -11.31 -19.88
N ASN A 181 -11.63 -11.89 -19.67
CA ASN A 181 -11.02 -12.80 -20.65
C ASN A 181 -11.40 -14.25 -20.31
N GLU A 182 -10.85 -14.78 -19.24
CA GLU A 182 -11.17 -16.13 -18.74
C GLU A 182 -11.65 -16.13 -17.31
N LYS A 183 -11.44 -15.01 -16.59
CA LYS A 183 -11.65 -14.90 -15.16
C LYS A 183 -12.43 -13.64 -14.77
N VAL A 184 -13.20 -13.77 -13.70
CA VAL A 184 -13.91 -12.68 -13.05
C VAL A 184 -13.44 -12.51 -11.61
N ALA A 185 -13.34 -11.28 -11.15
CA ALA A 185 -13.09 -10.96 -9.74
C ALA A 185 -14.40 -10.96 -8.95
N GLY A 186 -14.33 -11.26 -7.66
CA GLY A 186 -15.44 -10.99 -6.76
C GLY A 186 -15.69 -9.47 -6.67
N LEU A 187 -16.96 -9.03 -6.70
CA LEU A 187 -17.35 -7.61 -6.72
C LEU A 187 -16.70 -6.81 -5.59
N SER A 188 -16.69 -7.35 -4.36
CA SER A 188 -16.01 -6.71 -3.22
C SER A 188 -14.51 -6.48 -3.43
N LYS A 189 -13.88 -7.15 -4.39
CA LYS A 189 -12.45 -6.99 -4.68
C LYS A 189 -12.18 -5.73 -5.48
N LEU A 190 -13.11 -5.35 -6.34
CA LEU A 190 -13.05 -4.09 -7.08
C LEU A 190 -13.13 -2.90 -6.12
N ALA A 191 -14.08 -2.93 -5.18
CA ALA A 191 -14.19 -1.89 -4.17
C ALA A 191 -12.94 -1.80 -3.27
N ARG A 192 -12.36 -2.95 -2.87
CA ARG A 192 -11.11 -2.97 -2.09
C ARG A 192 -9.92 -2.42 -2.88
N THR A 193 -9.84 -2.69 -4.18
CA THR A 193 -8.80 -2.11 -5.04
C THR A 193 -8.92 -0.58 -5.06
N VAL A 194 -10.13 -0.03 -5.17
CA VAL A 194 -10.36 1.41 -5.05
C VAL A 194 -9.88 1.94 -3.69
N GLU A 195 -10.22 1.26 -2.59
CA GLU A 195 -9.79 1.66 -1.23
C GLU A 195 -8.27 1.67 -1.05
N VAL A 196 -7.55 0.68 -1.57
CA VAL A 196 -6.08 0.63 -1.51
C VAL A 196 -5.45 1.89 -2.10
N PHE A 197 -5.97 2.38 -3.23
CA PHE A 197 -5.45 3.58 -3.87
C PHE A 197 -6.04 4.87 -3.28
N ALA A 198 -7.27 4.85 -2.76
CA ALA A 198 -7.87 5.99 -2.12
C ALA A 198 -7.21 6.34 -0.78
N ARG A 199 -6.80 5.35 0.00
CA ARG A 199 -6.17 5.53 1.32
C ARG A 199 -4.68 5.89 1.22
N ARG A 200 -4.39 6.93 0.45
CA ARG A 200 -3.04 7.50 0.22
C ARG A 200 -3.16 9.00 0.03
N PRO A 201 -2.10 9.80 0.22
CA PRO A 201 -2.04 11.11 -0.43
C PRO A 201 -2.07 10.92 -1.95
N GLN A 202 -3.03 11.56 -2.64
CA GLN A 202 -3.31 11.28 -4.04
C GLN A 202 -3.54 12.54 -4.89
N ILE A 203 -3.29 12.38 -6.19
CA ILE A 203 -3.89 13.17 -7.26
C ILE A 203 -4.96 12.28 -7.91
N GLN A 204 -6.16 12.80 -8.13
CA GLN A 204 -7.29 12.01 -8.65
C GLN A 204 -6.98 11.33 -9.97
N GLU A 205 -6.28 12.00 -10.88
CA GLU A 205 -5.86 11.47 -12.18
C GLU A 205 -4.95 10.25 -12.02
N ASN A 206 -3.98 10.33 -11.10
CA ASN A 206 -3.06 9.23 -10.81
C ASN A 206 -3.80 8.05 -10.15
N MET A 207 -4.70 8.34 -9.20
CA MET A 207 -5.54 7.32 -8.57
C MET A 207 -6.37 6.56 -9.60
N THR A 208 -6.98 7.28 -10.55
CA THR A 208 -7.78 6.69 -11.62
C THR A 208 -6.94 5.74 -12.48
N ALA A 209 -5.73 6.16 -12.84
CA ALA A 209 -4.79 5.35 -13.61
C ALA A 209 -4.32 4.11 -12.82
N GLN A 210 -3.92 4.28 -11.57
CA GLN A 210 -3.42 3.19 -10.71
C GLN A 210 -4.48 2.10 -10.50
N ILE A 211 -5.75 2.47 -10.34
CA ILE A 211 -6.85 1.49 -10.25
C ILE A 211 -6.97 0.70 -11.55
N ALA A 212 -6.94 1.38 -12.71
CA ALA A 212 -7.03 0.72 -14.01
C ALA A 212 -5.84 -0.23 -14.25
N ASP A 213 -4.62 0.23 -13.94
CA ASP A 213 -3.39 -0.55 -14.11
C ASP A 213 -3.38 -1.81 -13.23
N ALA A 214 -3.82 -1.70 -11.97
CA ALA A 214 -3.91 -2.84 -11.07
C ALA A 214 -4.91 -3.90 -11.57
N LEU A 215 -6.05 -3.46 -12.13
CA LEU A 215 -7.02 -4.39 -12.72
C LEU A 215 -6.48 -5.03 -14.00
N GLU A 216 -5.81 -4.28 -14.86
CA GLU A 216 -5.19 -4.80 -16.08
C GLU A 216 -4.11 -5.84 -15.73
N GLU A 217 -3.22 -5.54 -14.79
CA GLU A 217 -2.11 -6.41 -14.39
C GLU A 217 -2.60 -7.72 -13.75
N HIS A 218 -3.53 -7.64 -12.81
CA HIS A 218 -3.87 -8.79 -11.96
C HIS A 218 -5.05 -9.61 -12.48
N LEU A 219 -5.98 -9.04 -13.26
CA LEU A 219 -7.09 -9.78 -13.86
C LEU A 219 -6.81 -10.17 -15.30
N GLN A 220 -5.91 -9.48 -15.98
CA GLN A 220 -5.60 -9.68 -17.41
C GLN A 220 -6.88 -9.71 -18.27
N PRO A 221 -7.80 -8.75 -18.10
CA PRO A 221 -9.04 -8.70 -18.83
C PRO A 221 -8.79 -8.26 -20.29
N LYS A 222 -9.80 -8.34 -21.14
CA LYS A 222 -9.73 -7.81 -22.51
C LYS A 222 -9.67 -6.28 -22.53
N GLY A 223 -10.18 -5.63 -21.50
CA GLY A 223 -10.13 -4.20 -21.33
C GLY A 223 -10.64 -3.77 -19.97
N VAL A 224 -10.23 -2.58 -19.55
CA VAL A 224 -10.61 -1.91 -18.29
C VAL A 224 -11.04 -0.49 -18.58
N MET A 225 -12.05 -0.02 -17.85
CA MET A 225 -12.41 1.40 -17.80
C MET A 225 -12.70 1.80 -16.35
N VAL A 226 -12.10 2.90 -15.91
CA VAL A 226 -12.33 3.49 -14.59
C VAL A 226 -12.78 4.94 -14.78
N MET A 227 -13.81 5.35 -14.05
CA MET A 227 -14.26 6.74 -13.94
C MET A 227 -14.35 7.10 -12.45
N ILE A 228 -13.83 8.27 -12.11
CA ILE A 228 -13.94 8.84 -10.76
C ILE A 228 -14.58 10.22 -10.87
N GLU A 229 -15.63 10.44 -10.08
CA GLU A 229 -16.24 11.75 -9.88
C GLU A 229 -16.07 12.14 -8.40
N ALA A 230 -15.43 13.28 -8.12
CA ALA A 230 -15.15 13.70 -6.76
C ALA A 230 -15.25 15.21 -6.55
N GLU A 231 -15.61 15.58 -5.32
CA GLU A 231 -15.52 16.93 -4.79
C GLU A 231 -14.24 17.07 -3.95
N HIS A 232 -13.51 18.18 -4.14
CA HIS A 232 -12.24 18.45 -3.51
C HIS A 232 -12.34 19.58 -2.48
N MET A 233 -12.11 19.27 -1.20
CA MET A 233 -12.14 20.28 -0.13
C MET A 233 -11.08 21.37 -0.33
N CYS A 234 -9.97 21.08 -0.98
CA CYS A 234 -8.96 22.09 -1.33
C CYS A 234 -9.47 23.15 -2.34
N MET A 235 -10.56 22.86 -3.08
CA MET A 235 -11.22 23.79 -3.99
C MET A 235 -12.48 24.40 -3.39
N THR A 236 -13.16 23.71 -2.47
CA THR A 236 -14.45 24.16 -1.96
C THR A 236 -14.32 25.03 -0.73
N MET A 237 -13.51 24.66 0.27
CA MET A 237 -13.42 25.36 1.54
C MET A 237 -12.38 26.49 1.57
N ARG A 238 -11.46 26.51 0.65
CA ARG A 238 -10.36 27.50 0.56
C ARG A 238 -9.98 27.73 -0.93
N GLY A 239 -9.03 28.64 -1.18
CA GLY A 239 -8.54 28.95 -2.52
C GLY A 239 -9.64 29.57 -3.38
N VAL A 240 -10.05 28.87 -4.44
CA VAL A 240 -11.06 29.37 -5.39
C VAL A 240 -12.50 29.31 -4.88
N GLN A 241 -12.75 28.60 -3.77
CA GLN A 241 -14.04 28.53 -3.07
C GLN A 241 -15.23 28.24 -4.00
N LYS A 242 -15.21 27.09 -4.66
CA LYS A 242 -16.27 26.62 -5.58
C LYS A 242 -16.96 25.36 -5.03
N PRO A 243 -17.85 25.50 -4.01
CA PRO A 243 -18.61 24.35 -3.50
C PRO A 243 -19.51 23.78 -4.60
N GLY A 244 -19.67 22.43 -4.60
CA GLY A 244 -20.45 21.71 -5.59
C GLY A 244 -19.72 21.48 -6.92
N SER A 245 -18.51 22.03 -7.10
CA SER A 245 -17.66 21.72 -8.24
C SER A 245 -17.15 20.29 -8.13
N LYS A 246 -17.32 19.49 -9.18
CA LYS A 246 -16.84 18.11 -9.24
C LYS A 246 -15.80 17.94 -10.33
N THR A 247 -14.75 17.18 -10.02
CA THR A 247 -13.75 16.74 -11.00
C THR A 247 -14.11 15.34 -11.47
N VAL A 248 -14.12 15.12 -12.77
CA VAL A 248 -14.34 13.80 -13.37
C VAL A 248 -13.07 13.40 -14.10
N THR A 249 -12.56 12.23 -13.78
CA THR A 249 -11.41 11.63 -14.46
C THR A 249 -11.77 10.25 -14.98
N THR A 250 -11.20 9.88 -16.13
CA THR A 250 -11.40 8.55 -16.73
C THR A 250 -10.08 7.96 -17.16
N MET A 251 -9.99 6.63 -17.11
CA MET A 251 -8.86 5.87 -17.63
C MET A 251 -9.37 4.62 -18.35
N VAL A 252 -8.80 4.33 -19.50
CA VAL A 252 -9.15 3.16 -20.32
C VAL A 252 -7.92 2.32 -20.63
N ARG A 253 -8.09 1.01 -20.75
CA ARG A 253 -7.07 0.04 -21.17
C ARG A 253 -7.69 -0.99 -22.10
N GLY A 254 -6.86 -1.58 -22.98
CA GLY A 254 -7.26 -2.66 -23.88
C GLY A 254 -8.46 -2.27 -24.75
N ALA A 255 -9.46 -3.14 -24.86
CA ALA A 255 -10.61 -2.99 -25.75
C ALA A 255 -11.37 -1.65 -25.57
N PHE A 256 -11.41 -1.08 -24.34
CA PHE A 256 -12.03 0.23 -24.14
C PHE A 256 -11.24 1.39 -24.78
N ALA A 257 -9.94 1.22 -24.98
CA ALA A 257 -9.14 2.23 -25.70
C ALA A 257 -9.36 2.17 -27.22
N GLU A 258 -9.74 0.99 -27.75
CA GLU A 258 -9.90 0.73 -29.18
C GLU A 258 -11.33 0.94 -29.67
N ASP A 259 -12.34 0.70 -28.81
CA ASP A 259 -13.77 0.78 -29.16
C ASP A 259 -14.52 1.82 -28.35
N PHE A 260 -14.84 2.94 -28.98
CA PHE A 260 -15.62 4.01 -28.38
C PHE A 260 -17.05 3.60 -27.97
N ASN A 261 -17.67 2.61 -28.65
CA ASN A 261 -19.00 2.15 -28.27
C ASN A 261 -19.00 1.45 -26.90
N LEU A 262 -17.92 0.77 -26.55
CA LEU A 262 -17.75 0.21 -25.22
C LEU A 262 -17.71 1.30 -24.15
N GLN A 263 -17.01 2.40 -24.41
CA GLN A 263 -17.00 3.54 -23.50
C GLN A 263 -18.40 4.17 -23.38
N GLN A 264 -19.13 4.34 -24.48
CA GLN A 264 -20.50 4.86 -24.45
C GLN A 264 -21.44 3.94 -23.64
N THR A 265 -21.33 2.63 -23.83
CA THR A 265 -22.09 1.64 -23.08
C THR A 265 -21.83 1.76 -21.58
N PHE A 266 -20.54 1.87 -21.20
CA PHE A 266 -20.17 2.10 -19.80
C PHE A 266 -20.80 3.37 -19.24
N PHE A 267 -20.71 4.51 -19.94
CA PHE A 267 -21.31 5.77 -19.49
C PHE A 267 -22.83 5.68 -19.34
N GLN A 268 -23.51 4.94 -20.22
CA GLN A 268 -24.94 4.69 -20.09
C GLN A 268 -25.27 3.87 -18.84
N MET A 269 -24.49 2.81 -18.56
CA MET A 269 -24.68 1.98 -17.36
C MET A 269 -24.41 2.74 -16.06
N VAL A 270 -23.46 3.68 -16.08
CA VAL A 270 -23.14 4.52 -14.90
C VAL A 270 -24.22 5.58 -14.67
N LYS A 271 -24.76 6.23 -15.72
CA LYS A 271 -25.76 7.30 -15.61
C LYS A 271 -27.18 6.79 -15.26
N GLY A 272 -27.49 5.56 -15.63
CA GLY A 272 -28.80 4.91 -15.30
C GLY A 272 -28.80 4.38 -13.92
#